data_f648315e1f88dda9152d972052ec6424
#
_entry.id   f648315e1f88dda9152d972052ec6424
#
_cell.length_a   1.000
_cell.length_b   1.000
_cell.length_c   1.000
_cell.angle_alpha   90.00
_cell.angle_beta   90.00
_cell.angle_gamma   90.00
#
_symmetry.space_group_name_H-M   'P 1'
#
loop_
_entity.id
_entity.type
_entity.pdbx_description
1 polymer ?
#
loop_
_entity_poly.entity_id
_entity_poly.type
_entity_poly.pdbx_seq_one_letter_code
_entity_poly.pdbx_strand_id
1 'polypeptide(L)' 'MKKKMMSTFAVMGLMLMLSMPSPAFEPHPEIHEALEALHKAKAHLERASHDFHGHRVDAIRAIDEATRQLEICLQY' A
#
# COMPACT_ATOMS: atom_id res chain seq x y z
N MET A 1 -30.58 39.96 1.93
CA MET A 1 -29.96 39.92 1.98
C MET A 1 -29.08 39.08 2.26
N LYS A 2 -28.74 38.58 2.42
CA LYS A 2 -28.08 37.96 2.86
C LYS A 2 -28.00 36.67 2.53
N LYS A 3 -28.15 36.06 2.08
CA LYS A 3 -28.24 34.91 1.91
C LYS A 3 -27.61 34.39 0.86
N LYS A 4 -26.85 34.47 0.31
CA LYS A 4 -26.39 34.03 -0.73
C LYS A 4 -25.18 33.38 -0.69
N MET A 5 -24.58 32.94 0.17
CA MET A 5 -23.41 32.34 0.14
C MET A 5 -23.38 30.94 0.08
N MET A 6 -24.40 30.28 0.08
CA MET A 6 -24.34 28.93 0.15
C MET A 6 -23.93 28.24 -1.06
N SER A 7 -23.89 28.74 -2.17
CA SER A 7 -23.60 27.98 -3.37
C SER A 7 -22.18 27.61 -3.49
N THR A 8 -21.31 28.21 -2.74
CA THR A 8 -19.93 27.87 -2.89
C THR A 8 -19.57 26.50 -2.45
N PHE A 9 -20.29 25.97 -1.49
CA PHE A 9 -19.92 24.67 -1.01
C PHE A 9 -20.12 23.60 -1.98
N ALA A 10 -21.11 23.66 -2.78
CA ALA A 10 -21.38 22.62 -3.74
C ALA A 10 -20.24 22.48 -4.71
N VAL A 11 -19.66 23.57 -5.07
CA VAL A 11 -18.59 23.51 -6.03
C VAL A 11 -17.38 22.82 -5.47
N MET A 12 -17.10 23.06 -4.20
CA MET A 12 -15.96 22.45 -3.62
C MET A 12 -16.10 20.95 -3.55
N GLY A 13 -17.24 20.47 -3.24
CA GLY A 13 -17.44 19.05 -3.17
C GLY A 13 -17.21 18.39 -4.50
N LEU A 14 -17.62 19.04 -5.54
CA LEU A 14 -17.45 18.45 -6.84
C LEU A 14 -16.00 18.38 -7.21
N MET A 15 -15.23 19.36 -6.86
CA MET A 15 -13.84 19.35 -7.19
C MET A 15 -13.13 18.18 -6.55
N LEU A 16 -13.48 17.85 -5.34
CA LEU A 16 -12.86 16.75 -4.67
C LEU A 16 -13.12 15.45 -5.37
N MET A 17 -14.33 15.28 -5.86
CA MET A 17 -14.63 14.06 -6.53
C MET A 17 -13.85 13.93 -7.81
N LEU A 18 -13.67 15.01 -8.50
CA LEU A 18 -12.97 14.94 -9.75
C LEU A 18 -11.48 14.74 -9.57
N SER A 19 -10.97 15.11 -8.44
CA SER A 19 -9.54 14.98 -8.25
C SER A 19 -9.14 13.57 -7.91
N MET A 20 -10.08 12.68 -7.62
CA MET A 20 -9.72 11.33 -7.36
C MET A 20 -9.24 10.67 -8.62
N PRO A 21 -8.14 9.99 -8.56
CA PRO A 21 -7.64 9.32 -9.75
C PRO A 21 -8.56 8.21 -10.10
N SER A 22 -8.88 8.13 -11.33
CA SER A 22 -9.62 7.03 -11.81
C SER A 22 -8.82 5.81 -11.57
N PRO A 23 -9.37 4.78 -11.05
CA PRO A 23 -8.61 3.60 -10.75
C PRO A 23 -8.11 3.02 -12.02
N ALA A 24 -6.90 3.17 -12.24
CA ALA A 24 -6.31 2.50 -13.34
C ALA A 24 -6.56 1.06 -13.08
N PHE A 25 -6.98 0.38 -14.07
CA PHE A 25 -7.24 -1.01 -13.90
C PHE A 25 -5.95 -1.71 -13.53
N GLU A 26 -5.96 -2.39 -12.42
CA GLU A 26 -4.80 -3.14 -11.99
C GLU A 26 -5.26 -4.54 -11.69
N PRO A 27 -4.72 -5.55 -12.36
CA PRO A 27 -5.25 -6.90 -12.22
C PRO A 27 -5.11 -7.49 -10.84
N HIS A 28 -4.11 -7.13 -10.09
CA HIS A 28 -3.90 -7.76 -8.80
C HIS A 28 -3.54 -6.73 -7.73
N PRO A 29 -4.47 -5.84 -7.40
CA PRO A 29 -4.11 -4.76 -6.47
C PRO A 29 -3.75 -5.24 -5.07
N GLU A 30 -4.45 -6.26 -4.59
CA GLU A 30 -4.13 -6.74 -3.24
C GLU A 30 -2.78 -7.44 -3.20
N ILE A 31 -2.41 -8.12 -4.26
CA ILE A 31 -1.12 -8.78 -4.29
C ILE A 31 0.00 -7.76 -4.33
N HIS A 32 -0.19 -6.69 -5.10
CA HIS A 32 0.81 -5.63 -5.13
C HIS A 32 0.96 -4.94 -3.78
N GLU A 33 -0.15 -4.73 -3.09
CA GLU A 33 -0.07 -4.14 -1.76
C GLU A 33 0.62 -5.04 -0.77
N ALA A 34 0.37 -6.34 -0.87
CA ALA A 34 1.05 -7.29 0.01
C ALA A 34 2.55 -7.30 -0.25
N LEU A 35 2.94 -7.25 -1.52
CA LEU A 35 4.36 -7.20 -1.84
C LEU A 35 5.02 -5.96 -1.25
N GLU A 36 4.35 -4.83 -1.35
CA GLU A 36 4.89 -3.63 -0.78
C GLU A 36 5.05 -3.72 0.71
N ALA A 37 4.06 -4.30 1.38
CA ALA A 37 4.13 -4.45 2.83
C ALA A 37 5.28 -5.37 3.23
N LEU A 38 5.50 -6.43 2.46
CA LEU A 38 6.60 -7.33 2.75
C LEU A 38 7.95 -6.67 2.54
N HIS A 39 8.06 -5.85 1.51
CA HIS A 39 9.32 -5.13 1.28
C HIS A 39 9.61 -4.18 2.43
N LYS A 40 8.62 -3.50 2.94
CA LYS A 40 8.81 -2.62 4.08
C LYS A 40 9.19 -3.39 5.33
N ALA A 41 8.53 -4.52 5.55
CA ALA A 41 8.85 -5.34 6.70
C ALA A 41 10.28 -5.84 6.64
N LYS A 42 10.72 -6.27 5.46
CA LYS A 42 12.08 -6.75 5.32
C LYS A 42 13.07 -5.64 5.60
N ALA A 43 12.81 -4.45 5.10
CA ALA A 43 13.71 -3.33 5.35
C ALA A 43 13.84 -3.03 6.83
N HIS A 44 12.72 -3.10 7.56
CA HIS A 44 12.78 -2.88 9.00
C HIS A 44 13.61 -3.96 9.69
N LEU A 45 13.43 -5.21 9.29
CA LEU A 45 14.18 -6.28 9.91
C LEU A 45 15.67 -6.18 9.62
N GLU A 46 16.02 -5.72 8.42
CA GLU A 46 17.42 -5.58 8.08
C GLU A 46 18.09 -4.47 8.89
N ARG A 47 17.32 -3.50 9.35
CA ARG A 47 17.85 -2.42 10.16
C ARG A 47 17.75 -2.66 11.65
N ALA A 48 17.10 -3.74 12.06
CA ALA A 48 16.96 -4.03 13.48
C ALA A 48 18.31 -4.31 14.09
N SER A 49 18.49 -3.85 15.30
CA SER A 49 19.83 -3.87 15.87
C SER A 49 20.21 -5.17 16.53
N HIS A 50 19.29 -6.07 16.74
CA HIS A 50 19.62 -7.33 17.40
C HIS A 50 19.25 -8.49 16.52
N ASP A 51 19.90 -9.63 16.77
CA ASP A 51 19.64 -10.80 15.97
C ASP A 51 18.54 -11.68 16.54
N PHE A 52 18.24 -11.54 17.80
CA PHE A 52 17.19 -12.29 18.46
C PHE A 52 17.37 -13.79 18.27
N HIS A 53 18.58 -14.25 18.57
CA HIS A 53 18.92 -15.67 18.48
C HIS A 53 18.69 -16.26 17.08
N GLY A 54 18.92 -15.46 16.06
CA GLY A 54 18.77 -15.93 14.69
C GLY A 54 17.37 -15.82 14.15
N HIS A 55 16.42 -15.45 14.98
CA HIS A 55 15.04 -15.37 14.50
C HIS A 55 14.82 -14.21 13.54
N ARG A 56 15.63 -13.16 13.64
CA ARG A 56 15.51 -12.05 12.71
C ARG A 56 15.84 -12.52 11.28
N VAL A 57 16.90 -13.29 11.15
CA VAL A 57 17.27 -13.80 9.84
C VAL A 57 16.25 -14.81 9.33
N ASP A 58 15.71 -15.61 10.23
CA ASP A 58 14.68 -16.55 9.82
C ASP A 58 13.44 -15.83 9.33
N ALA A 59 13.09 -14.71 9.97
CA ALA A 59 11.96 -13.92 9.54
C ALA A 59 12.20 -13.33 8.17
N ILE A 60 13.41 -12.86 7.90
CA ILE A 60 13.73 -12.31 6.60
C ILE A 60 13.60 -13.40 5.52
N ARG A 61 14.06 -14.61 5.83
CA ARG A 61 13.91 -15.69 4.88
C ARG A 61 12.46 -16.02 4.60
N ALA A 62 11.63 -15.98 5.64
CA ALA A 62 10.21 -16.25 5.46
C ALA A 62 9.57 -15.17 4.58
N ILE A 63 9.99 -13.92 4.75
CA ILE A 63 9.49 -12.85 3.92
C ILE A 63 9.92 -13.05 2.47
N ASP A 64 11.16 -13.45 2.26
CA ASP A 64 11.63 -13.69 0.90
C ASP A 64 10.83 -14.80 0.22
N GLU A 65 10.50 -15.84 0.98
CA GLU A 65 9.70 -16.91 0.41
C GLU A 65 8.28 -16.44 0.12
N ALA A 66 7.69 -15.67 1.02
CA ALA A 66 6.36 -15.14 0.78
C ALA A 66 6.36 -14.22 -0.44
N THR A 67 7.39 -13.41 -0.58
CA THR A 67 7.52 -12.53 -1.74
C THR A 67 7.54 -13.35 -3.02
N ARG A 68 8.29 -14.43 -3.02
CA ARG A 68 8.37 -15.27 -4.20
C ARG A 68 7.01 -15.85 -4.55
N GLN A 69 6.26 -16.29 -3.55
CA GLN A 69 4.95 -16.84 -3.79
C GLN A 69 3.99 -15.78 -4.36
N LEU A 70 4.07 -14.57 -3.83
CA LEU A 70 3.21 -13.52 -4.34
C LEU A 70 3.55 -13.14 -5.76
N GLU A 71 4.83 -13.18 -6.10
CA GLU A 71 5.22 -12.91 -7.48
C GLU A 71 4.67 -13.97 -8.42
N ILE A 72 4.58 -15.20 -7.96
CA ILE A 72 3.96 -16.24 -8.75
C ILE A 72 2.48 -15.93 -8.94
N CYS A 73 1.81 -15.42 -7.89
CA CYS A 73 0.42 -15.04 -8.03
C CYS A 73 0.20 -14.06 -9.16
N LEU A 74 1.16 -13.18 -9.39
CA LEU A 74 0.99 -12.18 -10.43
C LEU A 74 1.00 -12.77 -11.83
N GLN A 75 1.38 -14.03 -11.96
CA GLN A 75 1.39 -14.68 -13.26
C GLN A 75 0.04 -15.27 -13.63
N TYR A 76 -0.91 -15.26 -12.73
CA TYR A 76 -2.23 -15.78 -13.00
C TYR A 76 -3.23 -14.65 -13.06
#